data_86284d6c1038e9fcf67c69fae4d71665
#
_entry.id   86284d6c1038e9fcf67c69fae4d71665
#
_cell.length_a   1.000
_cell.length_b   1.000
_cell.length_c   1.000
_cell.angle_alpha   90.00
_cell.angle_beta   90.00
_cell.angle_gamma   90.00
#
_symmetry.space_group_name_H-M   'P 1'
#
loop_
_entity.id
_entity.type
_entity.pdbx_description
1 polymer ?
#
loop_
_entity_poly.entity_id
_entity_poly.type
_entity_poly.pdbx_seq_one_letter_code
_entity_poly.pdbx_strand_id
1 'polypeptide(L)'
;VEAASAAGGGDAGVYAHVNYHSSRAARLAAGACAEAVRGVVSGRHDRAYCLVRPPGHHAEPNRAMALCLFNNVAIGARVAQEQGLRRVMVLNWDVHHGNGVQKAFHEDPDVLYVSIHQDGLFPPGSGTITETGSGEGEGSTLNVPLPPGSGHEAYLTAFTDVVVPAARAFR
;
A
#
# COMPACT_ATOMS: atom_id res chain seq x y z
N VAL A 1 -2.52 -1.89 -18.18
CA VAL A 1 -2.69 -0.42 -18.10
C VAL A 1 -2.23 0.23 -19.39
N GLU A 2 -0.96 0.06 -19.80
CA GLU A 2 -0.37 0.73 -20.97
C GLU A 2 -1.10 0.41 -22.27
N ALA A 3 -1.34 -0.86 -22.56
CA ALA A 3 -2.02 -1.27 -23.77
C ALA A 3 -3.44 -0.69 -23.88
N ALA A 4 -4.20 -0.71 -22.78
CA ALA A 4 -5.54 -0.12 -22.74
C ALA A 4 -5.50 1.40 -22.91
N SER A 5 -4.55 2.10 -22.25
CA SER A 5 -4.40 3.54 -22.47
C SER A 5 -4.00 3.90 -23.90
N ALA A 6 -3.08 3.15 -24.50
CA ALA A 6 -2.65 3.36 -25.88
C ALA A 6 -3.78 3.13 -26.90
N ALA A 7 -4.72 2.23 -26.58
CA ALA A 7 -5.93 1.99 -27.39
C ALA A 7 -7.02 3.06 -27.19
N GLY A 8 -6.76 4.10 -26.40
CA GLY A 8 -7.70 5.20 -26.13
C GLY A 8 -8.50 5.05 -24.82
N GLY A 9 -8.44 3.90 -24.18
CA GLY A 9 -9.11 3.62 -22.91
C GLY A 9 -9.71 2.22 -22.84
N GLY A 10 -10.33 1.91 -21.70
CA GLY A 10 -10.98 0.63 -21.43
C GLY A 10 -10.71 0.13 -20.02
N ASP A 11 -10.96 -1.15 -19.79
CA ASP A 11 -10.72 -1.79 -18.50
C ASP A 11 -9.28 -2.32 -18.41
N ALA A 12 -8.58 -1.92 -17.37
CA ALA A 12 -7.24 -2.40 -17.04
C ALA A 12 -7.24 -3.44 -15.90
N GLY A 13 -8.41 -3.71 -15.32
CA GLY A 13 -8.61 -4.63 -14.19
C GLY A 13 -9.95 -4.42 -13.51
N VAL A 14 -10.12 -5.01 -12.32
CA VAL A 14 -11.37 -4.93 -11.56
C VAL A 14 -11.62 -3.50 -11.07
N TYR A 15 -12.69 -2.87 -11.55
CA TYR A 15 -13.01 -1.45 -11.27
C TYR A 15 -11.84 -0.50 -11.59
N ALA A 16 -11.05 -0.78 -12.60
CA ALA A 16 -9.89 0.00 -13.02
C ALA A 16 -10.04 0.47 -14.46
N HIS A 17 -10.92 1.43 -14.69
CA HIS A 17 -11.12 2.05 -15.99
C HIS A 17 -10.01 3.05 -16.31
N VAL A 18 -9.50 3.03 -17.52
CA VAL A 18 -8.43 3.92 -17.97
C VAL A 18 -8.84 4.66 -19.24
N ASN A 19 -8.21 5.81 -19.47
CA ASN A 19 -8.26 6.57 -20.71
C ASN A 19 -6.85 6.73 -21.28
N TYR A 20 -6.74 7.45 -22.39
CA TYR A 20 -5.47 7.70 -23.07
C TYR A 20 -4.37 8.27 -22.16
N HIS A 21 -4.71 9.07 -21.14
CA HIS A 21 -3.75 9.72 -20.24
C HIS A 21 -3.43 8.91 -18.97
N SER A 22 -4.18 7.86 -18.68
CA SER A 22 -4.12 7.16 -17.38
C SER A 22 -2.76 6.51 -17.12
N SER A 23 -2.12 5.92 -18.12
CA SER A 23 -0.79 5.32 -17.97
C SER A 23 0.26 6.38 -17.56
N ARG A 24 0.23 7.54 -18.24
CA ARG A 24 1.13 8.66 -17.90
C ARG A 24 0.88 9.20 -16.49
N ALA A 25 -0.38 9.40 -16.12
CA ALA A 25 -0.75 9.87 -14.79
C ALA A 25 -0.28 8.89 -13.70
N ALA A 26 -0.47 7.59 -13.90
CA ALA A 26 -0.03 6.55 -12.97
C ALA A 26 1.50 6.52 -12.80
N ARG A 27 2.26 6.67 -13.89
CA ARG A 27 3.72 6.75 -13.84
C ARG A 27 4.20 7.99 -13.08
N LEU A 28 3.55 9.14 -13.28
CA LEU A 28 3.86 10.37 -12.54
C LEU A 28 3.55 10.23 -11.06
N ALA A 29 2.43 9.61 -10.69
CA ALA A 29 2.07 9.34 -9.30
C ALA A 29 3.10 8.45 -8.61
N ALA A 30 3.47 7.32 -9.23
CA ALA A 30 4.49 6.42 -8.72
C ALA A 30 5.86 7.09 -8.64
N GLY A 31 6.24 7.86 -9.66
CA GLY A 31 7.49 8.61 -9.71
C GLY A 31 7.58 9.68 -8.62
N ALA A 32 6.49 10.39 -8.32
CA ALA A 32 6.44 11.36 -7.23
C ALA A 32 6.67 10.69 -5.87
N CYS A 33 6.06 9.52 -5.62
CA CYS A 33 6.29 8.76 -4.38
C CYS A 33 7.75 8.29 -4.29
N ALA A 34 8.31 7.77 -5.38
CA ALA A 34 9.72 7.36 -5.44
C ALA A 34 10.67 8.51 -5.15
N GLU A 35 10.44 9.69 -5.73
CA GLU A 35 11.27 10.88 -5.51
C GLU A 35 11.10 11.45 -4.11
N ALA A 36 9.91 11.40 -3.53
CA ALA A 36 9.66 11.77 -2.14
C ALA A 36 10.49 10.89 -1.18
N VAL A 37 10.51 9.57 -1.39
CA VAL A 37 11.31 8.64 -0.61
C VAL A 37 12.80 8.96 -0.75
N ARG A 38 13.32 9.14 -1.97
CA ARG A 38 14.73 9.54 -2.19
C ARG A 38 15.07 10.85 -1.49
N GLY A 39 14.14 11.82 -1.50
CA GLY A 39 14.32 13.11 -0.82
C GLY A 39 14.44 12.97 0.70
N VAL A 40 13.65 12.09 1.30
CA VAL A 40 13.70 11.81 2.76
C VAL A 40 14.97 11.01 3.11
N VAL A 41 15.26 9.93 2.37
CA VAL A 41 16.45 9.10 2.64
C VAL A 41 17.75 9.88 2.49
N SER A 42 17.83 10.79 1.51
CA SER A 42 19.02 11.64 1.32
C SER A 42 19.12 12.82 2.30
N GLY A 43 18.14 13.00 3.18
CA GLY A 43 18.12 14.12 4.14
C GLY A 43 17.75 15.48 3.52
N ARG A 44 17.28 15.54 2.27
CA ARG A 44 16.74 16.78 1.67
C ARG A 44 15.46 17.24 2.36
N HIS A 45 14.70 16.29 2.89
CA HIS A 45 13.44 16.52 3.59
C HIS A 45 13.37 15.59 4.81
N ASP A 46 12.80 16.07 5.91
CA ASP A 46 12.53 15.25 7.10
C ASP A 46 11.32 14.32 6.87
N ARG A 47 10.40 14.76 6.04
CA ARG A 47 9.17 14.04 5.69
C ARG A 47 8.61 14.57 4.37
N ALA A 48 7.79 13.78 3.71
CA ALA A 48 7.12 14.17 2.47
C ALA A 48 5.66 13.73 2.48
N TYR A 49 4.81 14.46 1.76
CA TYR A 49 3.42 14.12 1.53
C TYR A 49 3.14 14.12 0.02
N CYS A 50 2.69 12.98 -0.52
CA CYS A 50 2.41 12.83 -1.94
C CYS A 50 0.91 12.96 -2.20
N LEU A 51 0.47 14.13 -2.67
CA LEU A 51 -0.91 14.36 -3.08
C LEU A 51 -1.05 13.99 -4.56
N VAL A 52 -1.21 12.69 -4.83
CA VAL A 52 -1.19 12.12 -6.18
C VAL A 52 -2.43 11.28 -6.49
N ARG A 53 -2.73 11.14 -7.78
CA ARG A 53 -3.68 10.18 -8.32
C ARG A 53 -3.20 9.68 -9.69
N PRO A 54 -3.55 8.40 -10.05
CA PRO A 54 -4.41 7.46 -9.33
C PRO A 54 -3.81 6.99 -8.01
N PRO A 55 -4.64 6.44 -7.09
CA PRO A 55 -4.17 5.78 -5.88
C PRO A 55 -3.43 4.47 -6.20
N GLY A 56 -2.96 3.71 -5.18
CA GLY A 56 -2.09 2.58 -5.47
C GLY A 56 -2.32 1.31 -4.64
N HIS A 57 -2.88 1.38 -3.44
CA HIS A 57 -2.81 0.28 -2.47
C HIS A 57 -3.57 -1.01 -2.87
N HIS A 58 -4.51 -0.93 -3.81
CA HIS A 58 -5.18 -2.10 -4.37
C HIS A 58 -4.48 -2.72 -5.58
N ALA A 59 -3.54 -2.01 -6.23
CA ALA A 59 -2.82 -2.56 -7.37
C ALA A 59 -1.91 -3.71 -6.94
N GLU A 60 -2.21 -4.90 -7.43
CA GLU A 60 -1.40 -6.09 -7.22
C GLU A 60 -0.24 -6.15 -8.23
N PRO A 61 0.78 -7.00 -8.04
CA PRO A 61 1.93 -7.05 -8.96
C PRO A 61 1.57 -7.23 -10.44
N ASN A 62 0.46 -7.90 -10.74
CA ASN A 62 0.05 -8.23 -12.11
C ASN A 62 -1.39 -7.78 -12.46
N ARG A 63 -2.05 -7.01 -11.58
CA ARG A 63 -3.46 -6.65 -11.77
C ARG A 63 -3.77 -5.27 -11.21
N ALA A 64 -4.31 -4.38 -12.04
CA ALA A 64 -4.93 -3.14 -11.60
C ALA A 64 -6.28 -3.45 -10.91
N MET A 65 -6.62 -2.70 -9.85
CA MET A 65 -7.86 -2.91 -9.09
C MET A 65 -8.30 -1.61 -8.40
N ALA A 66 -9.61 -1.37 -8.34
CA ALA A 66 -10.23 -0.31 -7.55
C ALA A 66 -9.57 1.05 -7.75
N LEU A 67 -9.51 1.52 -8.99
CA LEU A 67 -8.86 2.77 -9.41
C LEU A 67 -7.32 2.77 -9.28
N CYS A 68 -6.71 1.77 -8.64
CA CYS A 68 -5.27 1.66 -8.48
C CYS A 68 -4.64 1.00 -9.72
N LEU A 69 -3.72 1.71 -10.36
CA LEU A 69 -3.06 1.24 -11.58
C LEU A 69 -1.64 0.72 -11.32
N PHE A 70 -0.85 1.48 -10.57
CA PHE A 70 0.43 1.06 -10.00
C PHE A 70 0.38 1.21 -8.49
N ASN A 71 1.11 0.38 -7.76
CA ASN A 71 1.16 0.48 -6.31
C ASN A 71 2.21 1.49 -5.86
N ASN A 72 1.80 2.75 -5.75
CA ASN A 72 2.70 3.87 -5.42
C ASN A 72 3.46 3.64 -4.11
N VAL A 73 2.79 3.07 -3.10
CA VAL A 73 3.36 2.80 -1.77
C VAL A 73 4.38 1.66 -1.84
N ALA A 74 4.04 0.56 -2.53
CA ALA A 74 4.95 -0.56 -2.70
C ALA A 74 6.21 -0.15 -3.49
N ILE A 75 6.05 0.68 -4.53
CA ILE A 75 7.18 1.27 -5.28
C ILE A 75 8.04 2.13 -4.34
N GLY A 76 7.41 2.97 -3.51
CA GLY A 76 8.13 3.78 -2.52
C GLY A 76 8.93 2.92 -1.53
N ALA A 77 8.35 1.84 -1.01
CA ALA A 77 9.03 0.92 -0.10
C ALA A 77 10.23 0.24 -0.77
N ARG A 78 10.10 -0.24 -2.01
CA ARG A 78 11.24 -0.80 -2.78
C ARG A 78 12.33 0.23 -3.04
N VAL A 79 11.98 1.46 -3.37
CA VAL A 79 12.96 2.56 -3.51
C VAL A 79 13.68 2.82 -2.20
N ALA A 80 13.01 2.77 -1.05
CA ALA A 80 13.65 2.91 0.25
C ALA A 80 14.70 1.80 0.49
N GLN A 81 14.36 0.56 0.16
CA GLN A 81 15.30 -0.57 0.25
C GLN A 81 16.47 -0.42 -0.72
N GLU A 82 16.24 0.01 -1.97
CA GLU A 82 17.31 0.32 -2.94
C GLU A 82 18.26 1.42 -2.46
N GLN A 83 17.78 2.35 -1.63
CA GLN A 83 18.59 3.39 -1.01
C GLN A 83 19.30 2.93 0.28
N GLY A 84 19.23 1.66 0.63
CA GLY A 84 19.93 1.05 1.75
C GLY A 84 19.15 0.94 3.06
N LEU A 85 17.87 1.30 3.08
CA LEU A 85 17.00 1.06 4.25
C LEU A 85 16.55 -0.39 4.23
N ARG A 86 17.18 -1.23 5.04
CA ARG A 86 16.84 -2.65 5.07
C ARG A 86 15.40 -2.89 5.50
N ARG A 87 14.96 -2.26 6.59
CA ARG A 87 13.61 -2.46 7.15
C ARG A 87 12.71 -1.28 6.82
N VAL A 88 11.55 -1.57 6.26
CA VAL A 88 10.56 -0.56 5.87
C VAL A 88 9.20 -0.95 6.45
N MET A 89 8.57 -0.04 7.19
CA MET A 89 7.19 -0.22 7.63
C MET A 89 6.25 0.51 6.67
N VAL A 90 5.23 -0.20 6.21
CA VAL A 90 4.11 0.38 5.47
C VAL A 90 2.86 0.30 6.34
N LEU A 91 2.30 1.45 6.67
CA LEU A 91 1.06 1.54 7.42
C LEU A 91 -0.06 2.05 6.52
N ASN A 92 -1.08 1.25 6.35
CA ASN A 92 -2.33 1.60 5.67
C ASN A 92 -3.43 1.82 6.71
N TRP A 93 -4.08 2.99 6.66
CA TRP A 93 -5.28 3.29 7.45
C TRP A 93 -6.45 3.77 6.60
N ASP A 94 -6.40 3.49 5.30
CA ASP A 94 -7.57 3.61 4.45
C ASP A 94 -8.67 2.67 4.96
N VAL A 95 -9.93 3.05 4.77
CA VAL A 95 -11.07 2.22 5.21
C VAL A 95 -11.11 0.87 4.50
N HIS A 96 -10.47 0.75 3.34
CA HIS A 96 -10.33 -0.49 2.59
C HIS A 96 -9.01 -1.19 2.89
N HIS A 97 -9.02 -2.52 2.88
CA HIS A 97 -7.80 -3.30 2.96
C HIS A 97 -6.88 -3.05 1.75
N GLY A 98 -5.61 -2.77 1.99
CA GLY A 98 -4.61 -2.57 0.94
C GLY A 98 -4.04 -3.89 0.42
N ASN A 99 -4.90 -4.72 -0.21
CA ASN A 99 -4.55 -6.05 -0.70
C ASN A 99 -3.34 -6.07 -1.64
N GLY A 100 -3.17 -5.03 -2.45
CA GLY A 100 -2.03 -4.93 -3.37
C GLY A 100 -0.71 -4.74 -2.63
N VAL A 101 -0.69 -3.97 -1.55
CA VAL A 101 0.50 -3.81 -0.70
C VAL A 101 0.81 -5.10 0.03
N GLN A 102 -0.20 -5.72 0.66
CA GLN A 102 -0.03 -7.01 1.31
C GLN A 102 0.58 -8.04 0.37
N LYS A 103 0.02 -8.19 -0.83
CA LYS A 103 0.49 -9.16 -1.81
C LYS A 103 1.92 -8.88 -2.31
N ALA A 104 2.30 -7.61 -2.41
CA ALA A 104 3.65 -7.23 -2.85
C ALA A 104 4.74 -7.59 -1.84
N PHE A 105 4.39 -7.73 -0.55
CA PHE A 105 5.34 -7.96 0.55
C PHE A 105 5.01 -9.20 1.40
N HIS A 106 4.10 -10.05 0.95
CA HIS A 106 3.61 -11.19 1.73
C HIS A 106 4.69 -12.17 2.18
N GLU A 107 5.78 -12.28 1.41
CA GLU A 107 6.91 -13.17 1.67
C GLU A 107 8.19 -12.39 2.05
N ASP A 108 8.08 -11.08 2.29
CA ASP A 108 9.24 -10.21 2.54
C ASP A 108 9.38 -9.91 4.05
N PRO A 109 10.39 -10.48 4.74
CA PRO A 109 10.60 -10.25 6.16
C PRO A 109 11.12 -8.85 6.49
N ASP A 110 11.63 -8.13 5.50
CA ASP A 110 12.19 -6.78 5.67
C ASP A 110 11.16 -5.66 5.44
N VAL A 111 9.89 -6.02 5.15
CA VAL A 111 8.78 -5.07 5.05
C VAL A 111 7.66 -5.44 6.02
N LEU A 112 7.50 -4.66 7.08
CA LEU A 112 6.32 -4.79 7.95
C LEU A 112 5.13 -4.06 7.32
N TYR A 113 4.12 -4.81 6.91
CA TYR A 113 2.86 -4.26 6.45
C TYR A 113 1.82 -4.30 7.56
N VAL A 114 1.26 -3.14 7.90
CA VAL A 114 0.16 -3.01 8.86
C VAL A 114 -1.03 -2.35 8.19
N SER A 115 -2.21 -2.94 8.29
CA SER A 115 -3.44 -2.39 7.72
C SER A 115 -4.55 -2.32 8.76
N ILE A 116 -5.07 -1.11 9.01
CA ILE A 116 -6.29 -0.88 9.79
C ILE A 116 -7.38 -0.58 8.78
N HIS A 117 -8.44 -1.39 8.74
CA HIS A 117 -9.50 -1.25 7.74
C HIS A 117 -10.83 -1.79 8.25
N GLN A 118 -11.92 -1.44 7.60
CA GLN A 118 -13.23 -2.02 7.91
C GLN A 118 -13.28 -3.47 7.46
N ASP A 119 -13.68 -4.36 8.37
CA ASP A 119 -13.87 -5.78 8.08
C ASP A 119 -14.90 -6.01 6.97
N GLY A 120 -14.58 -6.92 6.06
CA GLY A 120 -15.46 -7.40 4.99
C GLY A 120 -15.89 -6.34 3.96
N LEU A 121 -15.33 -5.13 3.97
CA LEU A 121 -15.76 -4.06 3.06
C LEU A 121 -15.24 -4.28 1.63
N PHE A 122 -13.93 -4.19 1.43
CA PHE A 122 -13.29 -4.37 0.12
C PHE A 122 -11.78 -4.57 0.25
N PRO A 123 -11.17 -5.45 -0.57
CA PRO A 123 -11.80 -6.48 -1.38
C PRO A 123 -12.45 -7.56 -0.51
N PRO A 124 -13.57 -8.16 -0.93
CA PRO A 124 -14.22 -9.20 -0.14
C PRO A 124 -13.28 -10.38 0.14
N GLY A 125 -13.27 -10.85 1.39
CA GLY A 125 -12.49 -12.01 1.80
C GLY A 125 -10.98 -11.79 1.89
N SER A 126 -10.52 -10.54 2.01
CA SER A 126 -9.11 -10.21 2.21
C SER A 126 -8.90 -9.35 3.46
N GLY A 127 -7.70 -9.35 4.01
CA GLY A 127 -7.34 -8.54 5.18
C GLY A 127 -7.82 -9.15 6.49
N THR A 128 -7.96 -10.47 6.56
CA THR A 128 -8.31 -11.14 7.80
C THR A 128 -7.16 -11.14 8.80
N ILE A 129 -7.47 -11.20 10.09
CA ILE A 129 -6.47 -11.21 11.16
C ILE A 129 -5.51 -12.43 11.05
N THR A 130 -5.91 -13.47 10.35
CA THR A 130 -5.11 -14.68 10.14
C THR A 130 -4.14 -14.60 8.96
N GLU A 131 -4.20 -13.54 8.16
CA GLU A 131 -3.25 -13.31 7.07
C GLU A 131 -2.03 -12.58 7.65
N THR A 132 -0.99 -13.34 8.01
CA THR A 132 0.19 -12.87 8.76
C THR A 132 1.47 -12.80 7.93
N GLY A 133 1.41 -13.15 6.66
CA GLY A 133 2.54 -13.36 5.77
C GLY A 133 2.71 -14.81 5.40
N SER A 134 3.77 -15.16 4.69
CA SER A 134 4.13 -16.54 4.36
C SER A 134 5.63 -16.69 4.14
N GLY A 135 6.14 -17.92 4.22
CA GLY A 135 7.55 -18.20 4.03
C GLY A 135 8.46 -17.39 4.96
N GLU A 136 9.44 -16.69 4.40
CA GLU A 136 10.33 -15.83 5.18
C GLU A 136 9.61 -14.59 5.75
N GLY A 137 8.52 -14.16 5.12
CA GLY A 137 7.68 -13.05 5.56
C GLY A 137 6.60 -13.41 6.59
N GLU A 138 6.60 -14.63 7.14
CA GLU A 138 5.66 -14.99 8.18
C GLU A 138 5.79 -14.06 9.39
N GLY A 139 4.68 -13.46 9.82
CA GLY A 139 4.64 -12.45 10.89
C GLY A 139 4.96 -11.01 10.43
N SER A 140 5.26 -10.78 9.14
CA SER A 140 5.52 -9.43 8.60
C SER A 140 4.26 -8.70 8.10
N THR A 141 3.10 -9.37 8.10
CA THR A 141 1.80 -8.78 7.78
C THR A 141 0.92 -8.74 9.04
N LEU A 142 0.31 -7.59 9.29
CA LEU A 142 -0.52 -7.35 10.46
C LEU A 142 -1.82 -6.64 10.05
N ASN A 143 -2.92 -7.39 10.01
CA ASN A 143 -4.24 -6.87 9.70
C ASN A 143 -5.04 -6.59 10.98
N VAL A 144 -5.65 -5.42 11.03
CA VAL A 144 -6.55 -4.96 12.10
C VAL A 144 -7.92 -4.66 11.47
N PRO A 145 -8.74 -5.69 11.20
CA PRO A 145 -10.08 -5.50 10.69
C PRO A 145 -10.98 -4.94 11.80
N LEU A 146 -11.56 -3.77 11.56
CA LEU A 146 -12.45 -3.09 12.49
C LEU A 146 -13.92 -3.31 12.10
N PRO A 147 -14.84 -3.46 13.05
CA PRO A 147 -16.27 -3.54 12.76
C PRO A 147 -16.78 -2.33 11.98
N PRO A 148 -17.81 -2.50 11.12
CA PRO A 148 -18.47 -1.37 10.48
C PRO A 148 -18.94 -0.32 11.50
N GLY A 149 -18.76 0.97 11.18
CA GLY A 149 -19.10 2.07 12.08
C GLY A 149 -18.02 2.42 13.11
N SER A 150 -16.88 1.74 13.11
CA SER A 150 -15.74 2.10 13.94
C SER A 150 -15.24 3.50 13.60
N GLY A 151 -15.11 4.34 14.62
CA GLY A 151 -14.67 5.73 14.48
C GLY A 151 -13.30 5.98 15.11
N HIS A 152 -13.11 7.23 15.52
CA HIS A 152 -11.85 7.75 16.04
C HIS A 152 -11.22 6.90 17.16
N GLU A 153 -12.01 6.55 18.18
CA GLU A 153 -11.52 5.79 19.34
C GLU A 153 -10.98 4.40 18.95
N ALA A 154 -11.67 3.70 18.03
CA ALA A 154 -11.22 2.40 17.57
C ALA A 154 -9.87 2.50 16.82
N TYR A 155 -9.71 3.53 15.98
CA TYR A 155 -8.44 3.79 15.31
C TYR A 155 -7.32 4.17 16.29
N LEU A 156 -7.60 5.03 17.29
CA LEU A 156 -6.60 5.37 18.33
C LEU A 156 -6.17 4.13 19.12
N THR A 157 -7.10 3.26 19.50
CA THR A 157 -6.79 2.00 20.16
C THR A 157 -5.93 1.11 19.26
N ALA A 158 -6.30 0.94 17.98
CA ALA A 158 -5.49 0.18 17.03
C ALA A 158 -4.07 0.76 16.89
N PHE A 159 -3.91 2.08 16.86
CA PHE A 159 -2.59 2.71 16.82
C PHE A 159 -1.78 2.47 18.09
N THR A 160 -2.38 2.66 19.28
CA THR A 160 -1.68 2.53 20.57
C THR A 160 -1.31 1.09 20.89
N ASP A 161 -2.24 0.17 20.67
CA ASP A 161 -2.12 -1.20 21.17
C ASP A 161 -1.51 -2.17 20.14
N VAL A 162 -1.55 -1.80 18.85
CA VAL A 162 -1.05 -2.65 17.77
C VAL A 162 0.06 -1.99 16.96
N VAL A 163 -0.22 -0.85 16.32
CA VAL A 163 0.73 -0.23 15.36
C VAL A 163 2.03 0.19 16.05
N VAL A 164 1.93 0.92 17.16
CA VAL A 164 3.13 1.43 17.85
C VAL A 164 3.98 0.30 18.44
N PRO A 165 3.42 -0.71 19.13
CA PRO A 165 4.19 -1.87 19.57
C PRO A 165 4.85 -2.63 18.42
N ALA A 166 4.13 -2.90 17.32
CA ALA A 166 4.67 -3.58 16.15
C ALA A 166 5.83 -2.81 15.52
N ALA A 167 5.67 -1.49 15.32
CA ALA A 167 6.73 -0.64 14.80
C ALA A 167 7.99 -0.63 15.70
N ARG A 168 7.81 -0.67 17.01
CA ARG A 168 8.93 -0.76 17.97
C ARG A 168 9.64 -2.11 17.94
N ALA A 169 8.89 -3.19 17.75
CA ALA A 169 9.45 -4.54 17.66
C ALA A 169 10.19 -4.80 16.34
N PHE A 170 9.77 -4.13 15.27
CA PHE A 170 10.32 -4.31 13.92
C PHE A 170 11.66 -3.57 13.66
N ARG A 171 12.27 -2.98 14.66
CA ARG A 171 13.53 -2.20 14.54
C ARG A 171 14.73 -3.02 14.06
#